data_2b268175e9ff9f3e85ff080d27547e59
#
_entry.id   2b268175e9ff9f3e85ff080d27547e59
#
_cell.length_a   1.000
_cell.length_b   1.000
_cell.length_c   1.000
_cell.angle_alpha   90.00
_cell.angle_beta   90.00
_cell.angle_gamma   90.00
#
_symmetry.space_group_name_H-M   'P 1'
#
loop_
_entity.id
_entity.type
_entity.pdbx_description
1 polymer ?
#
loop_
_entity_poly.entity_id
_entity_poly.type
_entity_poly.pdbx_seq_one_letter_code
_entity_poly.pdbx_strand_id
1 'polypeptide(L)'
;ARQVEVTINGIGERAGNTSLEEITMILKAHPYLKLYSEIDTLKILELSKKVSRMMNMPVQRNKAIVGENAFSHSSGIHQDGFLKHRENYEIIDPSDLGINKSSIDLTARSGRAALKHRLSILGFKLTKFEMETIYADFLTLADKRKLLHDEDLYEIREKKNEQ
;
A
#
# COMPACT_ATOMS: atom_id res chain seq x y z
N ALA A 1 16.66 26.06 10.30
CA ALA A 1 16.58 26.45 8.88
C ALA A 1 15.20 27.02 8.60
N ARG A 2 15.11 28.00 7.71
CA ARG A 2 13.84 28.56 7.23
C ARG A 2 13.50 28.08 5.81
N GLN A 3 14.47 27.51 5.15
CA GLN A 3 14.37 27.02 3.78
C GLN A 3 15.19 25.76 3.64
N VAL A 4 14.70 24.80 2.88
CA VAL A 4 15.40 23.61 2.46
C VAL A 4 15.32 23.48 0.95
N GLU A 5 16.39 23.03 0.33
CA GLU A 5 16.41 22.70 -1.10
C GLU A 5 16.21 21.20 -1.26
N VAL A 6 15.27 20.84 -2.08
CA VAL A 6 14.84 19.44 -2.28
C VAL A 6 14.56 19.20 -3.76
N THR A 7 14.48 17.95 -4.14
CA THR A 7 14.14 17.57 -5.52
C THR A 7 13.03 16.51 -5.54
N ILE A 8 12.26 16.48 -6.60
CA ILE A 8 11.25 15.46 -6.80
C ILE A 8 11.94 14.10 -6.95
N ASN A 9 11.45 13.09 -6.25
CA ASN A 9 12.03 11.73 -6.18
C ASN A 9 13.46 11.69 -5.63
N GLY A 10 13.96 12.80 -5.07
CA GLY A 10 15.34 12.89 -4.59
C GLY A 10 16.38 12.87 -5.71
N ILE A 11 16.00 13.20 -6.96
CA ILE A 11 16.91 13.17 -8.11
C ILE A 11 18.03 14.21 -7.91
N GLY A 12 19.26 13.81 -8.17
CA GLY A 12 20.43 14.68 -8.06
C GLY A 12 21.69 13.93 -8.48
N GLU A 13 22.81 14.67 -8.46
CA GLU A 13 24.11 14.10 -8.77
C GLU A 13 24.45 12.97 -7.79
N ARG A 14 25.14 11.95 -8.29
CA ARG A 14 25.71 10.81 -7.56
C ARG A 14 24.66 10.05 -6.73
N ALA A 15 24.51 10.37 -5.44
CA ALA A 15 23.59 9.71 -4.51
C ALA A 15 22.21 10.40 -4.44
N GLY A 16 22.01 11.48 -5.18
CA GLY A 16 20.78 12.26 -5.19
C GLY A 16 20.72 13.32 -4.10
N ASN A 17 19.55 13.93 -3.99
CA ASN A 17 19.20 14.96 -3.03
C ASN A 17 18.09 14.47 -2.08
N THR A 18 17.76 15.31 -1.10
CA THR A 18 16.58 15.09 -0.26
C THR A 18 15.31 15.17 -1.10
N SER A 19 14.39 14.23 -0.88
CA SER A 19 13.12 14.16 -1.61
C SER A 19 12.13 15.23 -1.14
N LEU A 20 11.54 15.96 -2.08
CA LEU A 20 10.47 16.93 -1.80
C LEU A 20 9.27 16.24 -1.13
N GLU A 21 8.84 15.10 -1.64
CA GLU A 21 7.72 14.34 -1.12
C GLU A 21 7.93 13.89 0.33
N GLU A 22 9.13 13.46 0.67
CA GLU A 22 9.44 13.01 2.03
C GLU A 22 9.42 14.18 3.02
N ILE A 23 10.05 15.30 2.70
CA ILE A 23 10.04 16.49 3.57
C ILE A 23 8.62 17.04 3.74
N THR A 24 7.87 17.15 2.65
CA THR A 24 6.49 17.67 2.69
C THR A 24 5.61 16.81 3.59
N MET A 25 5.69 15.48 3.44
CA MET A 25 4.86 14.58 4.23
C MET A 25 5.31 14.43 5.68
N ILE A 26 6.62 14.58 5.98
CA ILE A 26 7.11 14.68 7.37
C ILE A 26 6.49 15.91 8.07
N LEU A 27 6.49 17.06 7.42
CA LEU A 27 5.90 18.28 8.00
C LEU A 27 4.41 18.12 8.26
N LYS A 28 3.69 17.44 7.35
CA LYS A 28 2.26 17.17 7.47
C LYS A 28 1.96 16.16 8.58
N ALA A 29 2.74 15.08 8.68
CA ALA A 29 2.57 14.03 9.69
C ALA A 29 2.94 14.47 11.12
N HIS A 30 3.71 15.54 11.27
CA HIS A 30 4.22 15.99 12.55
C HIS A 30 3.84 17.46 12.88
N PRO A 31 2.55 17.76 13.06
CA PRO A 31 2.08 19.14 13.30
C PRO A 31 2.66 19.77 14.58
N TYR A 32 3.12 18.97 15.53
CA TYR A 32 3.79 19.44 16.74
C TYR A 32 5.10 20.21 16.46
N LEU A 33 5.72 20.01 15.28
CA LEU A 33 6.90 20.75 14.85
C LEU A 33 6.60 22.24 14.59
N LYS A 34 5.33 22.61 14.44
CA LYS A 34 4.85 23.96 14.10
C LYS A 34 5.51 24.51 12.82
N LEU A 35 5.83 23.63 11.90
CA LEU A 35 6.32 23.91 10.56
C LEU A 35 5.27 23.48 9.56
N TYR A 36 5.18 24.18 8.43
CA TYR A 36 4.21 23.87 7.39
C TYR A 36 4.81 24.10 6.00
N SER A 37 4.17 23.54 5.02
CA SER A 37 4.46 23.75 3.61
C SER A 37 3.13 23.98 2.87
N GLU A 38 3.14 24.87 1.88
CA GLU A 38 2.00 25.13 1.00
C GLU A 38 1.94 24.21 -0.24
N ILE A 39 2.79 23.17 -0.26
CA ILE A 39 2.80 22.20 -1.36
C ILE A 39 1.51 21.41 -1.36
N ASP A 40 0.84 21.36 -2.52
CA ASP A 40 -0.34 20.54 -2.75
C ASP A 40 0.04 19.06 -2.78
N THR A 41 -0.20 18.38 -1.66
CA THR A 41 0.18 16.97 -1.49
C THR A 41 -0.55 16.02 -2.45
N LEU A 42 -1.75 16.39 -2.92
CA LEU A 42 -2.53 15.58 -3.86
C LEU A 42 -1.86 15.45 -5.23
N LYS A 43 -0.95 16.36 -5.57
CA LYS A 43 -0.21 16.36 -6.83
C LYS A 43 1.12 15.60 -6.76
N ILE A 44 1.56 15.21 -5.58
CA ILE A 44 2.88 14.58 -5.38
C ILE A 44 3.05 13.32 -6.23
N LEU A 45 2.08 12.41 -6.21
CA LEU A 45 2.17 11.14 -6.95
C LEU A 45 2.20 11.35 -8.47
N GLU A 46 1.34 12.24 -8.97
CA GLU A 46 1.31 12.57 -10.41
C GLU A 46 2.65 13.16 -10.85
N LEU A 47 3.16 14.12 -10.07
CA LEU A 47 4.40 14.80 -10.36
C LEU A 47 5.60 13.85 -10.30
N SER A 48 5.66 12.99 -9.27
CA SER A 48 6.67 11.93 -9.15
C SER A 48 6.72 11.04 -10.40
N LYS A 49 5.56 10.54 -10.82
CA LYS A 49 5.45 9.70 -12.04
C LYS A 49 5.84 10.44 -13.31
N LYS A 50 5.46 11.71 -13.42
CA LYS A 50 5.82 12.55 -14.58
C LYS A 50 7.33 12.75 -14.67
N VAL A 51 7.97 13.15 -13.58
CA VAL A 51 9.42 13.35 -13.52
C VAL A 51 10.18 12.06 -13.77
N SER A 52 9.76 10.95 -13.15
CA SER A 52 10.34 9.61 -13.38
C SER A 52 10.36 9.24 -14.86
N ARG A 53 9.25 9.47 -15.56
CA ARG A 53 9.16 9.20 -17.01
C ARG A 53 10.04 10.13 -17.84
N MET A 54 10.04 11.44 -17.56
CA MET A 54 10.82 12.44 -18.29
C MET A 54 12.32 12.21 -18.15
N MET A 55 12.76 11.79 -16.97
CA MET A 55 14.17 11.53 -16.67
C MET A 55 14.61 10.10 -17.03
N ASN A 56 13.66 9.24 -17.43
CA ASN A 56 13.89 7.80 -17.61
C ASN A 56 14.54 7.15 -16.38
N MET A 57 14.13 7.59 -15.20
CA MET A 57 14.58 7.10 -13.89
C MET A 57 13.40 6.55 -13.11
N PRO A 58 13.13 5.23 -13.19
CA PRO A 58 12.00 4.63 -12.48
C PRO A 58 12.16 4.76 -10.97
N VAL A 59 11.07 5.12 -10.31
CA VAL A 59 11.02 5.16 -8.84
C VAL A 59 11.10 3.73 -8.31
N GLN A 60 11.94 3.50 -7.30
CA GLN A 60 11.99 2.20 -6.61
C GLN A 60 10.65 1.88 -5.97
N ARG A 61 10.20 0.64 -6.10
CA ARG A 61 8.88 0.21 -5.57
C ARG A 61 8.71 0.44 -4.06
N ASN A 62 9.80 0.36 -3.31
CA ASN A 62 9.84 0.58 -1.86
C ASN A 62 10.23 2.00 -1.45
N LYS A 63 10.29 2.96 -2.41
CA LYS A 63 10.54 4.35 -2.07
C LYS A 63 9.44 4.89 -1.16
N ALA A 64 9.85 5.60 -0.11
CA ALA A 64 8.89 6.25 0.78
C ALA A 64 7.96 7.19 -0.01
N ILE A 65 6.73 7.30 0.41
CA ILE A 65 5.65 8.17 -0.10
C ILE A 65 5.19 7.82 -1.52
N VAL A 66 6.09 7.67 -2.49
CA VAL A 66 5.76 7.61 -3.93
C VAL A 66 5.99 6.23 -4.56
N GLY A 67 6.62 5.31 -3.84
CA GLY A 67 6.80 3.93 -4.31
C GLY A 67 5.49 3.15 -4.33
N GLU A 68 5.37 2.21 -5.26
CA GLU A 68 4.16 1.37 -5.40
C GLU A 68 3.81 0.60 -4.11
N ASN A 69 4.82 0.24 -3.32
CA ASN A 69 4.63 -0.51 -2.08
C ASN A 69 4.42 0.38 -0.84
N ALA A 70 4.46 1.73 -0.99
CA ALA A 70 4.44 2.64 0.16
C ALA A 70 3.19 2.49 1.05
N PHE A 71 2.05 2.14 0.43
CA PHE A 71 0.76 1.93 1.12
C PHE A 71 0.20 0.52 0.88
N SER A 72 1.09 -0.47 0.75
CA SER A 72 0.74 -1.86 0.46
C SER A 72 1.17 -2.76 1.61
N HIS A 73 0.24 -3.53 2.15
CA HIS A 73 0.47 -4.43 3.27
C HIS A 73 0.37 -5.89 2.81
N SER A 74 1.51 -6.60 2.74
CA SER A 74 1.57 -8.00 2.29
C SER A 74 1.83 -9.01 3.41
N SER A 75 2.34 -8.56 4.56
CA SER A 75 2.61 -9.43 5.72
C SER A 75 1.35 -9.65 6.56
N GLY A 76 1.05 -10.90 6.92
CA GLY A 76 -0.15 -11.24 7.71
C GLY A 76 -0.23 -10.51 9.06
N ILE A 77 0.91 -10.30 9.75
CA ILE A 77 0.95 -9.55 11.02
C ILE A 77 0.62 -8.07 10.77
N HIS A 78 1.18 -7.48 9.73
CA HIS A 78 0.91 -6.08 9.35
C HIS A 78 -0.54 -5.91 8.91
N GLN A 79 -1.09 -6.86 8.14
CA GLN A 79 -2.47 -6.84 7.69
C GLN A 79 -3.46 -6.92 8.86
N ASP A 80 -3.24 -7.83 9.82
CA ASP A 80 -4.08 -7.95 11.02
C ASP A 80 -3.98 -6.69 11.91
N GLY A 81 -2.77 -6.18 12.11
CA GLY A 81 -2.54 -4.95 12.86
C GLY A 81 -3.17 -3.72 12.19
N PHE A 82 -3.04 -3.58 10.90
CA PHE A 82 -3.67 -2.52 10.10
C PHE A 82 -5.20 -2.56 10.20
N LEU A 83 -5.80 -3.75 10.16
CA LEU A 83 -7.26 -3.92 10.29
C LEU A 83 -7.79 -3.56 11.70
N LYS A 84 -6.94 -3.69 12.73
CA LYS A 84 -7.30 -3.39 14.11
C LYS A 84 -7.02 -1.93 14.49
N HIS A 85 -5.85 -1.44 14.12
CA HIS A 85 -5.35 -0.09 14.45
C HIS A 85 -4.50 0.45 13.31
N ARG A 86 -5.15 1.05 12.32
CA ARG A 86 -4.52 1.59 11.12
C ARG A 86 -3.38 2.57 11.44
N GLU A 87 -3.56 3.44 12.41
CA GLU A 87 -2.61 4.47 12.83
C GLU A 87 -1.25 3.92 13.27
N ASN A 88 -1.19 2.66 13.72
CA ASN A 88 0.07 2.02 14.12
C ASN A 88 0.95 1.65 12.92
N TYR A 89 0.37 1.59 11.72
CA TYR A 89 1.06 1.16 10.49
C TYR A 89 1.09 2.22 9.40
N GLU A 90 0.22 3.23 9.50
CA GLU A 90 0.15 4.35 8.57
C GLU A 90 0.14 5.67 9.34
N ILE A 91 1.34 6.25 9.55
CA ILE A 91 1.50 7.59 10.12
C ILE A 91 1.00 8.66 9.13
N ILE A 92 1.11 8.36 7.83
CA ILE A 92 0.66 9.22 6.73
C ILE A 92 -0.64 8.65 6.20
N ASP A 93 -1.70 9.44 6.17
CA ASP A 93 -2.96 9.02 5.54
C ASP A 93 -2.80 9.02 4.02
N PRO A 94 -3.04 7.89 3.34
CA PRO A 94 -3.00 7.81 1.88
C PRO A 94 -3.89 8.84 1.18
N SER A 95 -5.01 9.24 1.80
CA SER A 95 -5.90 10.28 1.26
C SER A 95 -5.21 11.63 1.11
N ASP A 96 -4.18 11.91 1.91
CA ASP A 96 -3.35 13.10 1.79
C ASP A 96 -2.58 13.18 0.46
N LEU A 97 -2.42 12.04 -0.20
CA LEU A 97 -1.78 11.90 -1.51
C LEU A 97 -2.78 11.59 -2.62
N GLY A 98 -4.08 11.69 -2.34
CA GLY A 98 -5.14 11.33 -3.29
C GLY A 98 -5.32 9.83 -3.52
N ILE A 99 -4.75 8.99 -2.64
CA ILE A 99 -4.95 7.53 -2.69
C ILE A 99 -6.21 7.19 -1.90
N ASN A 100 -7.23 6.68 -2.57
CA ASN A 100 -8.53 6.41 -1.94
C ASN A 100 -8.50 5.29 -0.89
N LYS A 101 -7.57 4.33 -1.00
CA LYS A 101 -7.40 3.23 -0.03
C LYS A 101 -6.00 2.65 -0.12
N SER A 102 -5.43 2.27 1.04
CA SER A 102 -4.29 1.36 1.11
C SER A 102 -4.68 -0.02 0.59
N SER A 103 -3.80 -0.66 -0.15
CA SER A 103 -4.04 -2.01 -0.62
C SER A 103 -3.58 -3.05 0.41
N ILE A 104 -4.41 -4.08 0.59
CA ILE A 104 -3.98 -5.31 1.24
C ILE A 104 -3.70 -6.31 0.13
N ASP A 105 -2.42 -6.51 -0.14
CA ASP A 105 -1.98 -7.44 -1.16
C ASP A 105 -2.06 -8.88 -0.63
N LEU A 106 -2.86 -9.70 -1.28
CA LEU A 106 -3.01 -11.10 -0.92
C LEU A 106 -1.89 -11.95 -1.53
N THR A 107 -1.06 -12.50 -0.65
CA THR A 107 0.11 -13.33 -1.00
C THR A 107 0.12 -14.57 -0.12
N ALA A 108 1.04 -15.50 -0.36
CA ALA A 108 1.24 -16.67 0.50
C ALA A 108 1.54 -16.32 1.99
N ARG A 109 1.90 -15.06 2.27
CA ARG A 109 2.14 -14.57 3.64
C ARG A 109 0.90 -13.96 4.29
N SER A 110 -0.19 -13.81 3.55
CA SER A 110 -1.44 -13.24 4.07
C SER A 110 -2.13 -14.20 5.02
N GLY A 111 -2.51 -13.70 6.18
CA GLY A 111 -3.24 -14.46 7.18
C GLY A 111 -4.75 -14.53 6.90
N ARG A 112 -5.45 -15.36 7.68
CA ARG A 112 -6.91 -15.53 7.61
C ARG A 112 -7.68 -14.23 7.75
N ALA A 113 -7.20 -13.30 8.58
CA ALA A 113 -7.85 -12.00 8.81
C ALA A 113 -7.91 -11.17 7.53
N ALA A 114 -6.81 -11.09 6.79
CA ALA A 114 -6.72 -10.36 5.52
C ALA A 114 -7.61 -10.98 4.45
N LEU A 115 -7.56 -12.31 4.29
CA LEU A 115 -8.41 -13.03 3.35
C LEU A 115 -9.90 -12.85 3.68
N LYS A 116 -10.28 -13.03 4.96
CA LYS A 116 -11.66 -12.81 5.43
C LYS A 116 -12.14 -11.40 5.15
N HIS A 117 -11.30 -10.40 5.42
CA HIS A 117 -11.60 -9.00 5.16
C HIS A 117 -11.86 -8.76 3.67
N ARG A 118 -10.98 -9.27 2.78
CA ARG A 118 -11.15 -9.10 1.33
C ARG A 118 -12.39 -9.80 0.81
N LEU A 119 -12.64 -11.03 1.24
CA LEU A 119 -13.86 -11.77 0.89
C LEU A 119 -15.12 -11.06 1.38
N SER A 120 -15.09 -10.44 2.57
CA SER A 120 -16.20 -9.62 3.07
C SER A 120 -16.47 -8.38 2.20
N ILE A 121 -15.42 -7.70 1.72
CA ILE A 121 -15.55 -6.57 0.78
C ILE A 121 -16.19 -7.02 -0.55
N LEU A 122 -15.85 -8.22 -1.02
CA LEU A 122 -16.44 -8.83 -2.22
C LEU A 122 -17.87 -9.38 -2.00
N GLY A 123 -18.41 -9.20 -0.79
CA GLY A 123 -19.79 -9.59 -0.47
C GLY A 123 -19.95 -11.05 0.00
N PHE A 124 -18.87 -11.79 0.19
CA PHE A 124 -18.94 -13.17 0.66
C PHE A 124 -19.19 -13.23 2.17
N LYS A 125 -20.27 -13.90 2.59
CA LYS A 125 -20.55 -14.22 3.99
C LYS A 125 -20.17 -15.70 4.21
N LEU A 126 -19.13 -15.93 4.99
CA LEU A 126 -18.57 -17.25 5.22
C LEU A 126 -18.74 -17.69 6.66
N THR A 127 -19.11 -18.95 6.85
CA THR A 127 -19.01 -19.64 8.14
C THR A 127 -17.54 -19.88 8.50
N LYS A 128 -17.28 -20.22 9.77
CA LYS A 128 -15.93 -20.55 10.22
C LYS A 128 -15.34 -21.75 9.45
N PHE A 129 -16.17 -22.74 9.15
CA PHE A 129 -15.74 -23.94 8.42
C PHE A 129 -15.38 -23.63 6.97
N GLU A 130 -16.24 -22.89 6.25
CA GLU A 130 -15.96 -22.44 4.89
C GLU A 130 -14.68 -21.61 4.81
N MET A 131 -14.44 -20.74 5.80
CA MET A 131 -13.24 -19.92 5.86
C MET A 131 -11.96 -20.77 5.93
N GLU A 132 -11.93 -21.83 6.74
CA GLU A 132 -10.75 -22.71 6.83
C GLU A 132 -10.48 -23.43 5.52
N THR A 133 -11.52 -23.89 4.86
CA THR A 133 -11.41 -24.59 3.58
C THR A 133 -10.94 -23.65 2.46
N ILE A 134 -11.53 -22.45 2.37
CA ILE A 134 -11.11 -21.42 1.38
C ILE A 134 -9.67 -20.98 1.66
N TYR A 135 -9.27 -20.89 2.94
CA TYR A 135 -7.90 -20.51 3.28
C TYR A 135 -6.87 -21.55 2.83
N ALA A 136 -7.17 -22.83 2.89
CA ALA A 136 -6.31 -23.90 2.37
C ALA A 136 -6.13 -23.79 0.84
N ASP A 137 -7.22 -23.58 0.10
CA ASP A 137 -7.18 -23.41 -1.35
C ASP A 137 -6.46 -22.11 -1.74
N PHE A 138 -6.69 -21.04 -0.98
CA PHE A 138 -5.99 -19.76 -1.13
C PHE A 138 -4.47 -19.95 -1.00
N LEU A 139 -3.98 -20.63 0.03
CA LEU A 139 -2.55 -20.88 0.19
C LEU A 139 -1.98 -21.68 -0.98
N THR A 140 -2.69 -22.70 -1.43
CA THR A 140 -2.27 -23.53 -2.58
C THR A 140 -2.15 -22.71 -3.86
N LEU A 141 -3.04 -21.75 -4.06
CA LEU A 141 -2.99 -20.85 -5.23
C LEU A 141 -1.92 -19.78 -5.06
N ALA A 142 -1.76 -19.23 -3.85
CA ALA A 142 -0.79 -18.19 -3.53
C ALA A 142 0.67 -18.66 -3.61
N ASP A 143 0.92 -19.96 -3.39
CA ASP A 143 2.24 -20.55 -3.61
C ASP A 143 2.62 -20.60 -5.11
N LYS A 144 1.62 -20.67 -5.99
CA LYS A 144 1.81 -20.68 -7.44
C LYS A 144 1.86 -19.27 -8.04
N ARG A 145 1.13 -18.33 -7.46
CA ARG A 145 1.02 -16.94 -7.91
C ARG A 145 1.57 -16.01 -6.83
N LYS A 146 2.48 -15.11 -7.17
CA LYS A 146 3.11 -14.19 -6.20
C LYS A 146 2.13 -13.21 -5.55
N LEU A 147 1.07 -12.85 -6.28
CA LEU A 147 0.02 -11.94 -5.88
C LEU A 147 -1.32 -12.51 -6.36
N LEU A 148 -2.34 -12.45 -5.51
CA LEU A 148 -3.69 -12.86 -5.85
C LEU A 148 -4.60 -11.64 -5.98
N HIS A 149 -5.41 -11.65 -7.02
CA HIS A 149 -6.42 -10.64 -7.33
C HIS A 149 -7.83 -11.13 -6.98
N ASP A 150 -8.82 -10.27 -7.13
CA ASP A 150 -10.20 -10.60 -6.79
C ASP A 150 -10.75 -11.74 -7.64
N GLU A 151 -10.36 -11.80 -8.92
CA GLU A 151 -10.73 -12.85 -9.84
C GLU A 151 -10.29 -14.24 -9.34
N ASP A 152 -9.10 -14.30 -8.74
CA ASP A 152 -8.59 -15.54 -8.14
C ASP A 152 -9.44 -16.01 -6.95
N LEU A 153 -9.99 -15.08 -6.18
CA LEU A 153 -10.87 -15.38 -5.05
C LEU A 153 -12.24 -15.88 -5.51
N TYR A 154 -12.76 -15.32 -6.59
CA TYR A 154 -13.98 -15.86 -7.23
C TYR A 154 -13.75 -17.29 -7.75
N GLU A 155 -12.61 -17.55 -8.42
CA GLU A 155 -12.25 -18.90 -8.90
C GLU A 155 -12.20 -19.93 -7.77
N ILE A 156 -11.60 -19.56 -6.62
CA ILE A 156 -11.57 -20.44 -5.44
C ILE A 156 -12.99 -20.75 -4.93
N ARG A 157 -13.89 -19.77 -4.99
CA ARG A 157 -15.26 -19.92 -4.49
C ARG A 157 -16.14 -20.77 -5.42
N GLU A 158 -16.04 -20.57 -6.73
CA GLU A 158 -16.85 -21.28 -7.74
C GLU A 158 -16.56 -22.79 -7.73
N LYS A 159 -15.30 -23.18 -7.66
CA LYS A 159 -14.88 -24.59 -7.56
C LYS A 159 -15.53 -25.36 -6.41
N LYS A 160 -16.07 -24.66 -5.40
CA LYS A 160 -16.73 -25.27 -4.24
C LYS A 160 -18.24 -25.37 -4.36
N ASN A 161 -18.86 -24.57 -5.21
CA ASN A 161 -20.29 -24.68 -5.47
C ASN A 161 -20.63 -25.86 -6.39
N GLU A 162 -19.59 -26.46 -7.00
CA GLU A 162 -19.71 -27.61 -7.90
C GLU A 162 -19.41 -28.98 -7.23
N GLN A 163 -18.99 -28.98 -5.95
CA GLN A 163 -18.76 -30.16 -5.12
C GLN A 163 -19.82 -30.33 -4.02
#